data_28d8f6156171b5120828148256999039
#
_entry.id   28d8f6156171b5120828148256999039
#
_cell.length_a   1.000
_cell.length_b   1.000
_cell.length_c   1.000
_cell.angle_alpha   90.00
_cell.angle_beta   90.00
_cell.angle_gamma   90.00
#
_symmetry.space_group_name_H-M   'P 1'
#
loop_
_entity.id
_entity.type
_entity.pdbx_description
1 polymer ?
#
loop_
_entity_poly.entity_id
_entity_poly.type
_entity_poly.pdbx_seq_one_letter_code
_entity_poly.pdbx_strand_id
1 'polypeptide(L)' 'MNRYTFELTAQHRPEVLERVLRVIRLRGFTVTSMEMTLVDTQVQLKITVKSNRIFDLLVNQLAKLPDVLNII' A
#
# COMPACT_ATOMS: atom_id res chain seq x y z
N MET A 1 -18.76 1.94 6.12
CA MET A 1 -17.40 1.85 5.57
C MET A 1 -16.61 0.77 6.28
N ASN A 2 -15.87 0.00 5.55
CA ASN A 2 -15.01 -1.04 6.09
C ASN A 2 -13.58 -0.54 6.22
N ARG A 3 -12.89 -1.06 7.23
CA ARG A 3 -11.47 -0.78 7.42
C ARG A 3 -10.67 -2.04 7.13
N TYR A 4 -9.52 -1.86 6.50
CA TYR A 4 -8.62 -2.95 6.17
C TYR A 4 -7.20 -2.55 6.54
N THR A 5 -6.46 -3.48 7.13
CA THR A 5 -5.04 -3.27 7.44
C THR A 5 -4.23 -4.30 6.68
N PHE A 6 -3.16 -3.85 6.03
CA PHE A 6 -2.27 -4.74 5.31
C PHE A 6 -0.84 -4.27 5.44
N GLU A 7 0.09 -5.18 5.19
CA GLU A 7 1.52 -4.88 5.19
C GLU A 7 2.08 -5.10 3.79
N LEU A 8 2.88 -4.16 3.34
CA LEU A 8 3.47 -4.16 2.02
C LEU A 8 4.97 -4.01 2.15
N THR A 9 5.71 -4.87 1.46
CA THR A 9 7.16 -4.76 1.36
C THR A 9 7.53 -4.39 -0.07
N ALA A 10 8.38 -3.39 -0.22
CA ALA A 10 8.77 -2.89 -1.53
C ALA A 10 10.25 -2.51 -1.53
N GLN A 11 10.83 -2.43 -2.73
CA GLN A 11 12.15 -1.85 -2.88
C GLN A 11 12.08 -0.36 -2.53
N HIS A 12 13.06 0.10 -1.76
CA HIS A 12 13.09 1.51 -1.38
C HIS A 12 13.61 2.36 -2.54
N ARG A 13 12.69 3.13 -3.14
CA ARG A 13 13.00 4.10 -4.18
C ARG A 13 12.30 5.41 -3.85
N PRO A 14 12.82 6.55 -4.33
CA PRO A 14 12.23 7.85 -3.98
C PRO A 14 10.73 7.95 -4.30
N GLU A 15 10.28 7.32 -5.38
CA GLU A 15 8.89 7.44 -5.84
C GLU A 15 7.96 6.34 -5.34
N VAL A 16 8.46 5.34 -4.60
CA VAL A 16 7.62 4.17 -4.27
C VAL A 16 6.44 4.54 -3.38
N LEU A 17 6.69 5.37 -2.36
CA LEU A 17 5.63 5.76 -1.45
C LEU A 17 4.54 6.56 -2.17
N GLU A 18 4.93 7.48 -3.04
CA GLU A 18 3.98 8.25 -3.84
C GLU A 18 3.11 7.35 -4.71
N ARG A 19 3.72 6.36 -5.35
CA ARG A 19 3.00 5.44 -6.22
C ARG A 19 1.98 4.61 -5.45
N VAL A 20 2.39 4.10 -4.29
CA VAL A 20 1.50 3.32 -3.43
C VAL A 20 0.30 4.18 -3.00
N LEU A 21 0.57 5.37 -2.50
CA LEU A 21 -0.50 6.27 -2.05
C LEU A 21 -1.42 6.69 -3.19
N ARG A 22 -0.86 6.90 -4.38
CA ARG A 22 -1.67 7.26 -5.56
C ARG A 22 -2.63 6.14 -5.92
N VAL A 23 -2.15 4.89 -5.96
CA VAL A 23 -3.01 3.75 -6.28
C VAL A 23 -4.13 3.63 -5.26
N ILE A 24 -3.79 3.74 -3.97
CA ILE A 24 -4.80 3.66 -2.91
C ILE A 24 -5.88 4.71 -3.12
N ARG A 25 -5.49 5.96 -3.36
CA ARG A 25 -6.42 7.06 -3.54
C ARG A 25 -7.26 6.87 -4.81
N LEU A 26 -6.63 6.50 -5.92
CA LEU A 26 -7.32 6.34 -7.20
C LEU A 26 -8.34 5.21 -7.19
N ARG A 27 -8.13 4.21 -6.34
CA ARG A 27 -9.06 3.10 -6.23
C ARG A 27 -10.18 3.36 -5.22
N GLY A 28 -10.25 4.58 -4.69
CA GLY A 28 -11.34 4.98 -3.81
C GLY A 28 -11.14 4.60 -2.35
N PHE A 29 -9.90 4.47 -1.92
CA PHE A 29 -9.57 4.16 -0.53
C PHE A 29 -8.93 5.37 0.15
N THR A 30 -9.22 5.52 1.43
CA THR A 30 -8.64 6.59 2.26
C THR A 30 -7.69 5.96 3.27
N VAL A 31 -6.45 6.45 3.31
CA VAL A 31 -5.48 6.02 4.32
C VAL A 31 -5.85 6.66 5.65
N THR A 32 -6.05 5.85 6.68
CA THR A 32 -6.34 6.34 8.02
C THR A 32 -5.13 6.28 8.93
N SER A 33 -4.19 5.37 8.67
CA SER A 33 -2.91 5.35 9.35
C SER A 33 -1.89 4.63 8.48
N MET A 34 -0.62 4.95 8.70
CA MET A 34 0.47 4.32 7.97
C MET A 34 1.73 4.37 8.82
N GLU A 35 2.43 3.24 8.89
CA GLU A 35 3.74 3.14 9.50
C GLU A 35 4.74 2.69 8.44
N MET A 36 5.90 3.33 8.41
CA MET A 36 6.96 3.01 7.47
C MET A 36 8.22 2.64 8.23
N THR A 37 8.84 1.53 7.83
CA THR A 37 10.10 1.08 8.40
C THR A 37 11.05 0.76 7.26
N LEU A 38 12.26 1.30 7.31
CA LEU A 38 13.32 0.96 6.37
C LEU A 38 14.13 -0.20 6.91
N VAL A 39 14.29 -1.24 6.09
CA VAL A 39 15.11 -2.40 6.43
C VAL A 39 16.05 -2.65 5.25
N ASP A 40 17.30 -2.25 5.39
CA ASP A 40 18.30 -2.30 4.32
C ASP A 40 17.83 -1.54 3.08
N THR A 41 17.69 -2.24 1.96
CA THR A 41 17.26 -1.63 0.70
C THR A 41 15.76 -1.72 0.48
N GLN A 42 15.01 -2.16 1.49
CA GLN A 42 13.58 -2.37 1.39
C GLN A 42 12.83 -1.47 2.35
N VAL A 43 11.59 -1.20 2.02
CA VAL A 43 10.67 -0.46 2.89
C VAL A 43 9.49 -1.36 3.22
N GLN A 44 9.11 -1.36 4.50
CA GLN A 44 7.92 -2.04 4.98
C GLN A 44 6.88 -0.99 5.36
N LEU A 45 5.69 -1.14 4.79
CA LEU A 45 4.58 -0.22 5.04
C LEU A 45 3.44 -1.00 5.68
N LYS A 46 3.01 -0.55 6.85
CA LYS A 46 1.79 -1.06 7.47
C LYS A 46 0.72 0.01 7.30
N ILE A 47 -0.29 -0.30 6.51
CA ILE A 47 -1.27 0.69 6.07
C ILE A 47 -2.68 0.25 6.47
N THR A 48 -3.43 1.18 7.06
CA THR A 48 -4.85 0.98 7.32
C THR A 48 -5.63 1.92 6.42
N VAL A 49 -6.61 1.36 5.72
CA VAL A 49 -7.45 2.12 4.79
C VAL A 49 -8.91 1.90 5.14
N LYS A 50 -9.76 2.83 4.72
CA LYS A 50 -11.21 2.66 4.80
C LYS A 50 -11.83 2.91 3.44
N SER A 51 -12.87 2.15 3.10
CA SER A 51 -13.57 2.31 1.84
C SER A 51 -14.84 1.44 1.80
N ASN A 52 -15.74 1.77 0.87
CA ASN A 52 -16.85 0.91 0.48
C ASN A 52 -16.50 0.00 -0.69
N ARG A 53 -15.28 0.13 -1.23
CA ARG A 53 -14.83 -0.63 -2.38
C ARG A 53 -14.34 -2.00 -1.97
N ILE A 54 -14.21 -2.90 -2.95
CA ILE A 54 -13.71 -4.26 -2.72
C ILE A 54 -12.20 -4.21 -2.50
N PHE A 55 -11.76 -4.67 -1.34
CA PHE A 55 -10.37 -4.58 -0.94
C PHE A 55 -9.44 -5.38 -1.85
N ASP A 56 -9.85 -6.56 -2.31
CA ASP A 56 -9.02 -7.40 -3.16
C ASP A 56 -8.60 -6.70 -4.45
N LEU A 57 -9.44 -5.80 -4.97
CA LEU A 57 -9.09 -5.04 -6.16
C LEU A 57 -7.92 -4.10 -5.88
N LEU A 58 -7.87 -3.50 -4.69
CA LEU A 58 -6.75 -2.67 -4.30
C LEU A 58 -5.47 -3.49 -4.18
N VAL A 59 -5.53 -4.63 -3.50
CA VAL A 59 -4.37 -5.50 -3.32
C VAL A 59 -3.81 -5.93 -4.67
N ASN A 60 -4.67 -6.32 -5.60
CA ASN A 60 -4.24 -6.73 -6.94
C ASN A 60 -3.56 -5.59 -7.70
N GLN A 61 -4.04 -4.37 -7.55
CA GLN A 61 -3.42 -3.22 -8.22
C GLN A 61 -2.06 -2.88 -7.61
N LEU A 62 -1.95 -2.94 -6.29
CA LEU A 62 -0.69 -2.70 -5.62
C LEU A 62 0.35 -3.76 -5.99
N ALA A 63 -0.06 -5.01 -6.09
CA ALA A 63 0.84 -6.11 -6.44
C ALA A 63 1.42 -5.97 -7.84
N LYS A 64 0.79 -5.20 -8.72
CA LYS A 64 1.28 -4.96 -10.08
C LYS A 64 2.38 -3.91 -10.14
N LEU A 65 2.59 -3.15 -9.09
CA LEU A 65 3.64 -2.13 -9.08
C LEU A 65 5.02 -2.80 -9.10
N PRO A 66 5.93 -2.34 -9.97
CA PRO A 66 7.22 -3.01 -10.15
C PRO A 66 8.05 -3.13 -8.87
N ASP A 67 7.95 -2.15 -7.98
CA ASP A 67 8.77 -2.13 -6.77
C ASP A 67 8.17 -2.93 -5.61
N VAL A 68 6.91 -3.35 -5.72
CA VAL A 68 6.25 -4.11 -4.65
C VAL A 68 6.68 -5.57 -4.71
N LEU A 69 7.22 -6.06 -3.59
CA LEU A 69 7.75 -7.41 -3.47
C LEU A 69 6.75 -8.37 -2.84
N ASN A 70 5.99 -7.90 -1.87
CA ASN A 70 5.07 -8.74 -1.12
C ASN A 70 3.97 -7.92 -0.47
N ILE A 71 2.79 -8.51 -0.34
CA ILE A 71 1.67 -7.93 0.41
C ILE A 71 1.05 -9.03 1.27
N ILE A 72 0.85 -8.73 2.53
CA ILE A 72 0.25 -9.66 3.49
C ILE A 72 -1.08 -9.13 3.98
#